data_b5cd2dbf077b464c1a67d48744fda305
#
_entry.id   b5cd2dbf077b464c1a67d48744fda305
#
_cell.length_a   1.000
_cell.length_b   1.000
_cell.length_c   1.000
_cell.angle_alpha   90.00
_cell.angle_beta   90.00
_cell.angle_gamma   90.00
#
_symmetry.space_group_name_H-M   'P 1'
#
loop_
_entity.id
_entity.type
_entity.pdbx_description
1 polymer ?
#
loop_
_entity_poly.entity_id
_entity_poly.type
_entity_poly.pdbx_seq_one_letter_code
_entity_poly.pdbx_strand_id
1 'polypeptide(L)'
;MRKGGLGRGLGSLIPAGEGDTAAKGGQLQEIPTALVEPNPYQPREVFEEDSLVALSESIRALGVLQPILVRPLDSGRYQLIAGERRWRAAKRAGLATVPALVRTTSDQSSLEQAVVENLHRNDLNALEEAAAYQQLCDDFGLSHEDVATRVGKSGSAVTNTLRLL
;
A
#
# COMPACT_ATOMS: atom_id res chain seq x y z
N MET A 1 16.67 -6.87 50.74
CA MET A 1 16.83 -5.94 49.62
C MET A 1 16.00 -6.41 48.46
N ARG A 2 14.91 -5.77 48.26
CA ARG A 2 14.08 -6.04 47.05
C ARG A 2 14.55 -5.11 45.94
N LYS A 3 15.31 -5.63 44.96
CA LYS A 3 15.55 -4.94 43.71
C LYS A 3 14.30 -5.16 42.84
N GLY A 4 13.45 -4.15 42.80
CA GLY A 4 12.29 -4.12 41.92
C GLY A 4 12.79 -4.12 40.47
N GLY A 5 12.62 -5.22 39.78
CA GLY A 5 12.91 -5.33 38.38
C GLY A 5 11.84 -4.60 37.57
N LEU A 6 12.08 -3.35 37.21
CA LEU A 6 11.28 -2.58 36.25
C LEU A 6 11.54 -3.01 34.80
N GLY A 7 12.19 -4.15 34.58
CA GLY A 7 12.57 -4.62 33.27
C GLY A 7 11.62 -5.60 32.57
N ARG A 8 10.52 -5.99 33.20
CA ARG A 8 9.63 -7.04 32.65
C ARG A 8 8.36 -6.51 31.98
N GLY A 9 8.08 -5.23 32.07
CA GLY A 9 6.84 -4.66 31.56
C GLY A 9 6.86 -4.26 30.07
N LEU A 10 8.04 -4.00 29.51
CA LEU A 10 8.14 -3.53 28.14
C LEU A 10 8.25 -4.67 27.10
N GLY A 11 8.69 -5.85 27.52
CA GLY A 11 8.76 -7.02 26.65
C GLY A 11 7.41 -7.65 26.31
N SER A 12 6.36 -7.33 27.08
CA SER A 12 5.00 -7.86 26.83
C SER A 12 4.15 -6.96 25.93
N LEU A 13 4.66 -5.76 25.58
CA LEU A 13 3.99 -4.85 24.66
C LEU A 13 4.49 -5.01 23.21
N ILE A 14 5.56 -5.76 23.01
CA ILE A 14 5.99 -6.18 21.67
C ILE A 14 5.27 -7.51 21.42
N PRO A 15 4.35 -7.57 20.44
CA PRO A 15 3.75 -8.84 20.12
C PRO A 15 4.83 -9.81 19.70
N ALA A 16 4.97 -10.91 20.43
CA ALA A 16 5.85 -12.03 20.08
C ALA A 16 5.28 -12.74 18.86
N GLY A 17 5.32 -12.08 17.71
CA GLY A 17 4.71 -12.52 16.48
C GLY A 17 5.46 -12.06 15.24
N GLU A 18 6.68 -11.53 15.40
CA GLU A 18 7.47 -11.07 14.27
C GLU A 18 7.85 -12.19 13.28
N GLY A 19 7.76 -13.44 13.70
CA GLY A 19 8.04 -14.58 12.82
C GLY A 19 6.89 -15.00 11.91
N ASP A 20 5.64 -14.84 12.36
CA ASP A 20 4.47 -15.37 11.64
C ASP A 20 3.80 -14.33 10.73
N THR A 21 3.90 -13.05 11.05
CA THR A 21 3.36 -11.98 10.21
C THR A 21 4.23 -11.70 8.99
N ALA A 22 5.53 -11.92 9.10
CA ALA A 22 6.45 -11.77 7.96
C ALA A 22 6.18 -12.79 6.85
N ALA A 23 5.74 -14.00 7.19
CA ALA A 23 5.42 -15.04 6.20
C ALA A 23 4.15 -14.76 5.41
N LYS A 24 3.19 -14.03 6.00
CA LYS A 24 1.91 -13.69 5.34
C LYS A 24 1.87 -12.27 4.78
N GLY A 25 2.64 -11.36 5.36
CA GLY A 25 2.61 -9.92 5.02
C GLY A 25 3.71 -9.44 4.08
N GLY A 26 4.73 -10.24 3.83
CA GLY A 26 5.92 -9.81 3.12
C GLY A 26 6.94 -9.16 4.05
N GLN A 27 8.14 -8.94 3.55
CA GLN A 27 9.25 -8.35 4.29
C GLN A 27 9.41 -6.88 3.88
N LEU A 28 9.41 -5.97 4.85
CA LEU A 28 9.65 -4.55 4.61
C LEU A 28 11.15 -4.32 4.37
N GLN A 29 11.48 -3.74 3.22
CA GLN A 29 12.85 -3.44 2.82
C GLN A 29 12.91 -2.10 2.11
N GLU A 30 14.07 -1.43 2.21
CA GLU A 30 14.41 -0.34 1.31
C GLU A 30 15.08 -0.93 0.07
N ILE A 31 14.47 -0.72 -1.10
CA ILE A 31 15.00 -1.24 -2.36
C ILE A 31 15.37 -0.10 -3.30
N PRO A 32 16.40 -0.29 -4.15
CA PRO A 32 16.74 0.73 -5.14
C PRO A 32 15.57 1.00 -6.07
N THR A 33 15.20 2.26 -6.22
CA THR A 33 14.07 2.69 -7.06
C THR A 33 14.26 2.24 -8.52
N ALA A 34 15.51 2.24 -8.98
CA ALA A 34 15.86 1.82 -10.35
C ALA A 34 15.67 0.32 -10.61
N LEU A 35 15.62 -0.51 -9.57
CA LEU A 35 15.43 -1.96 -9.71
C LEU A 35 13.95 -2.36 -9.78
N VAL A 36 13.03 -1.43 -9.60
CA VAL A 36 11.60 -1.69 -9.69
C VAL A 36 11.13 -1.52 -11.13
N GLU A 37 10.37 -2.49 -11.60
CA GLU A 37 9.75 -2.49 -12.93
C GLU A 37 8.23 -2.41 -12.79
N PRO A 38 7.54 -1.67 -13.67
CA PRO A 38 6.08 -1.65 -13.66
C PRO A 38 5.50 -3.00 -14.06
N ASN A 39 4.29 -3.28 -13.59
CA ASN A 39 3.56 -4.47 -14.01
C ASN A 39 2.94 -4.22 -15.39
N PRO A 40 3.31 -5.00 -16.43
CA PRO A 40 2.78 -4.82 -17.78
C PRO A 40 1.27 -5.09 -17.90
N TYR A 41 0.69 -5.76 -16.92
CA TYR A 41 -0.74 -6.10 -16.91
C TYR A 41 -1.61 -5.11 -16.13
N GLN A 42 -1.03 -3.99 -15.63
CA GLN A 42 -1.82 -2.96 -14.97
C GLN A 42 -2.57 -2.13 -16.01
N PRO A 43 -3.92 -2.00 -15.88
CA PRO A 43 -4.75 -1.32 -16.89
C PRO A 43 -4.67 0.21 -16.84
N ARG A 44 -4.06 0.80 -15.82
CA ARG A 44 -3.98 2.26 -15.67
C ARG A 44 -2.75 2.81 -16.38
N GLU A 45 -2.94 3.24 -17.61
CA GLU A 45 -1.88 3.83 -18.43
C GLU A 45 -1.74 5.35 -18.24
N VAL A 46 -2.80 6.01 -17.80
CA VAL A 46 -2.84 7.48 -17.69
C VAL A 46 -2.83 7.89 -16.22
N PHE A 47 -1.80 8.66 -15.86
CA PHE A 47 -1.71 9.32 -14.55
C PHE A 47 -1.84 10.82 -14.76
N GLU A 48 -2.64 11.47 -13.92
CA GLU A 48 -2.74 12.92 -13.95
C GLU A 48 -1.41 13.54 -13.53
N GLU A 49 -0.80 14.29 -14.44
CA GLU A 49 0.53 14.86 -14.25
C GLU A 49 0.59 15.80 -13.03
N ASP A 50 -0.40 16.67 -12.87
CA ASP A 50 -0.45 17.62 -11.75
C ASP A 50 -0.53 16.90 -10.39
N SER A 51 -1.33 15.85 -10.32
CA SER A 51 -1.45 15.00 -9.14
C SER A 51 -0.13 14.27 -8.83
N LEU A 52 0.59 13.84 -9.84
CA LEU A 52 1.88 13.18 -9.69
C LEU A 52 2.97 14.16 -9.22
N VAL A 53 2.96 15.39 -9.74
CA VAL A 53 3.88 16.46 -9.30
C VAL A 53 3.66 16.77 -7.82
N ALA A 54 2.41 16.97 -7.39
CA ALA A 54 2.08 17.24 -6.01
C ALA A 54 2.53 16.11 -5.08
N LEU A 55 2.31 14.85 -5.48
CA LEU A 55 2.75 13.69 -4.72
C LEU A 55 4.29 13.62 -4.64
N SER A 56 4.99 13.92 -5.74
CA SER A 56 6.45 13.89 -5.76
C SER A 56 7.06 14.96 -4.86
N GLU A 57 6.45 16.13 -4.76
CA GLU A 57 6.86 17.18 -3.83
C GLU A 57 6.67 16.77 -2.37
N SER A 58 5.54 16.15 -2.06
CA SER A 58 5.27 15.59 -0.73
C SER A 58 6.29 14.50 -0.37
N ILE A 59 6.59 13.62 -1.29
CA ILE A 59 7.57 12.53 -1.10
C ILE A 59 8.98 13.11 -0.93
N ARG A 60 9.34 14.17 -1.65
CA ARG A 60 10.64 14.83 -1.48
C ARG A 60 10.78 15.44 -0.10
N ALA A 61 9.71 15.98 0.46
CA ALA A 61 9.71 16.61 1.78
C ALA A 61 9.63 15.61 2.93
N LEU A 62 8.79 14.58 2.81
CA LEU A 62 8.43 13.67 3.91
C LEU A 62 8.89 12.22 3.70
N GLY A 63 9.39 11.88 2.51
CA GLY A 63 9.65 10.51 2.13
C GLY A 63 8.36 9.75 1.75
N VAL A 64 8.51 8.48 1.41
CA VAL A 64 7.38 7.60 1.11
C VAL A 64 6.86 7.02 2.44
N LEU A 65 5.68 7.45 2.87
CA LEU A 65 5.09 7.05 4.14
C LEU A 65 4.45 5.66 4.09
N GLN A 66 3.90 5.29 2.94
CA GLN A 66 3.28 3.98 2.72
C GLN A 66 4.13 3.18 1.74
N PRO A 67 4.61 1.98 2.10
CA PRO A 67 5.46 1.19 1.22
C PRO A 67 4.72 0.75 -0.04
N ILE A 68 5.46 0.59 -1.13
CA ILE A 68 4.98 -0.06 -2.34
C ILE A 68 5.02 -1.58 -2.14
N LEU A 69 4.32 -2.30 -2.98
CA LEU A 69 4.26 -3.75 -2.92
C LEU A 69 4.93 -4.32 -4.18
N VAL A 70 5.92 -5.18 -3.98
CA VAL A 70 6.72 -5.75 -5.06
C VAL A 70 6.94 -7.25 -4.86
N ARG A 71 7.29 -7.94 -5.95
CA ARG A 71 7.77 -9.30 -5.92
C ARG A 71 9.18 -9.38 -6.53
N PRO A 72 10.06 -10.24 -6.03
CA PRO A 72 11.37 -10.42 -6.64
C PRO A 72 11.25 -11.17 -7.97
N LEU A 73 12.09 -10.77 -8.92
CA LEU A 73 12.25 -11.45 -10.20
C LEU A 73 13.59 -12.23 -10.20
N ASP A 74 13.68 -13.22 -11.05
CA ASP A 74 14.91 -14.04 -11.20
C ASP A 74 16.12 -13.23 -11.65
N SER A 75 15.87 -12.08 -12.29
CA SER A 75 16.91 -11.15 -12.74
C SER A 75 17.55 -10.32 -11.62
N GLY A 76 17.09 -10.46 -10.37
CA GLY A 76 17.50 -9.59 -9.25
C GLY A 76 16.77 -8.26 -9.19
N ARG A 77 15.83 -8.03 -10.08
CA ARG A 77 14.94 -6.86 -10.09
C ARG A 77 13.64 -7.18 -9.36
N TYR A 78 12.80 -6.18 -9.22
CA TYR A 78 11.51 -6.30 -8.54
C TYR A 78 10.39 -5.86 -9.48
N GLN A 79 9.31 -6.62 -9.51
CA GLN A 79 8.12 -6.24 -10.25
C GLN A 79 7.11 -5.61 -9.29
N LEU A 80 6.57 -4.46 -9.68
CA LEU A 80 5.57 -3.76 -8.90
C LEU A 80 4.24 -4.53 -8.91
N ILE A 81 3.69 -4.80 -7.72
CA ILE A 81 2.37 -5.39 -7.56
C ILE A 81 1.35 -4.28 -7.32
N ALA A 82 1.66 -3.33 -6.43
CA ALA A 82 0.78 -2.22 -6.08
C ALA A 82 1.59 -0.99 -5.67
N GLY A 83 1.03 0.20 -5.87
CA GLY A 83 1.66 1.46 -5.51
C GLY A 83 2.40 2.15 -6.65
N GLU A 84 1.95 2.02 -7.89
CA GLU A 84 2.62 2.60 -9.07
C GLU A 84 2.75 4.12 -8.99
N ARG A 85 1.72 4.84 -8.52
CA ARG A 85 1.80 6.29 -8.34
C ARG A 85 2.91 6.68 -7.37
N ARG A 86 3.00 6.00 -6.25
CA ARG A 86 4.06 6.25 -5.25
C ARG A 86 5.45 5.97 -5.81
N TRP A 87 5.60 4.90 -6.55
CA TRP A 87 6.87 4.58 -7.21
C TRP A 87 7.25 5.63 -8.26
N ARG A 88 6.32 6.01 -9.13
CA ARG A 88 6.57 7.06 -10.14
C ARG A 88 6.93 8.40 -9.49
N ALA A 89 6.20 8.77 -8.44
CA ALA A 89 6.47 9.99 -7.69
C ALA A 89 7.83 9.93 -6.97
N ALA A 90 8.21 8.80 -6.43
CA ALA A 90 9.53 8.59 -5.81
C ALA A 90 10.66 8.74 -6.83
N LYS A 91 10.50 8.17 -8.02
CA LYS A 91 11.46 8.37 -9.13
C LYS A 91 11.57 9.84 -9.52
N ARG A 92 10.44 10.52 -9.67
CA ARG A 92 10.40 11.95 -10.00
C ARG A 92 11.02 12.82 -8.91
N ALA A 93 10.86 12.44 -7.65
CA ALA A 93 11.47 13.13 -6.52
C ALA A 93 12.98 12.86 -6.40
N GLY A 94 13.53 11.96 -7.19
CA GLY A 94 14.96 11.63 -7.18
C GLY A 94 15.39 10.74 -6.03
N LEU A 95 14.49 9.97 -5.43
CA LEU A 95 14.82 9.05 -4.35
C LEU A 95 15.64 7.87 -4.88
N ALA A 96 16.77 7.59 -4.25
CA ALA A 96 17.61 6.45 -4.59
C ALA A 96 16.97 5.11 -4.20
N THR A 97 16.25 5.09 -3.08
CA THR A 97 15.56 3.91 -2.56
C THR A 97 14.10 4.24 -2.24
N VAL A 98 13.28 3.20 -2.18
CA VAL A 98 11.87 3.31 -1.82
C VAL A 98 11.50 2.17 -0.86
N PRO A 99 10.72 2.45 0.21
CA PRO A 99 10.26 1.40 1.10
C PRO A 99 9.29 0.48 0.37
N ALA A 100 9.51 -0.81 0.45
CA ALA A 100 8.72 -1.81 -0.24
C ALA A 100 8.46 -3.01 0.65
N LEU A 101 7.26 -3.55 0.53
CA LEU A 101 6.93 -4.88 1.02
C LEU A 101 7.24 -5.87 -0.09
N VAL A 102 8.20 -6.76 0.17
CA VAL A 102 8.62 -7.78 -0.79
C VAL A 102 7.87 -9.08 -0.49
N ARG A 103 7.09 -9.55 -1.46
CA ARG A 103 6.33 -10.81 -1.37
C ARG A 103 6.78 -11.76 -2.47
N THR A 104 6.98 -13.00 -2.08
CA THR A 104 7.40 -14.06 -3.02
C THR A 104 6.24 -14.60 -3.85
N THR A 105 5.03 -14.57 -3.30
CA THR A 105 3.80 -14.93 -4.01
C THR A 105 3.00 -13.67 -4.30
N SER A 106 2.81 -13.37 -5.58
CA SER A 106 2.03 -12.23 -6.03
C SER A 106 0.68 -12.69 -6.50
N ASP A 107 -0.28 -12.73 -5.60
CA ASP A 107 -1.67 -12.79 -6.00
C ASP A 107 -2.30 -11.43 -5.72
N GLN A 108 -2.32 -10.58 -6.74
CA GLN A 108 -2.95 -9.26 -6.69
C GLN A 108 -4.43 -9.38 -6.32
N SER A 109 -5.10 -10.42 -6.79
CA SER A 109 -6.49 -10.70 -6.47
C SER A 109 -6.70 -10.94 -4.98
N SER A 110 -5.80 -11.70 -4.34
CA SER A 110 -5.87 -11.95 -2.89
C SER A 110 -5.67 -10.67 -2.07
N LEU A 111 -4.79 -9.79 -2.50
CA LEU A 111 -4.56 -8.50 -1.83
C LEU A 111 -5.75 -7.57 -1.96
N GLU A 112 -6.30 -7.45 -3.17
CA GLU A 112 -7.51 -6.70 -3.44
C GLU A 112 -8.68 -7.22 -2.59
N GLN A 113 -8.85 -8.55 -2.56
CA GLN A 113 -9.88 -9.20 -1.77
C GLN A 113 -9.74 -8.93 -0.28
N ALA A 114 -8.51 -8.88 0.25
CA ALA A 114 -8.25 -8.54 1.64
C ALA A 114 -8.69 -7.11 1.98
N VAL A 115 -8.47 -6.14 1.09
CA VAL A 115 -8.93 -4.76 1.27
C VAL A 115 -10.47 -4.70 1.23
N VAL A 116 -11.09 -5.38 0.28
CA VAL A 116 -12.55 -5.46 0.17
C VAL A 116 -13.17 -6.11 1.42
N GLU A 117 -12.57 -7.19 1.91
CA GLU A 117 -13.02 -7.88 3.12
C GLU A 117 -12.96 -6.96 4.34
N ASN A 118 -11.90 -6.16 4.47
CA ASN A 118 -11.79 -5.18 5.54
C ASN A 118 -12.88 -4.09 5.46
N LEU A 119 -13.34 -3.75 4.26
CA LEU A 119 -14.44 -2.80 4.04
C LEU A 119 -15.80 -3.32 4.53
N HIS A 120 -15.98 -4.63 4.63
CA HIS A 120 -17.21 -5.25 5.13
C HIS A 120 -17.28 -5.29 6.66
N ARG A 121 -16.28 -4.74 7.37
CA ARG A 121 -16.38 -4.57 8.82
C ARG A 121 -17.38 -3.47 9.16
N ASN A 122 -18.22 -3.74 10.15
CA ASN A 122 -19.30 -2.83 10.56
C ASN A 122 -18.82 -1.62 11.36
N ASP A 123 -17.54 -1.56 11.73
CA ASP A 123 -16.96 -0.54 12.60
C ASP A 123 -16.16 0.55 11.86
N LEU A 124 -16.17 0.54 10.52
CA LEU A 124 -15.47 1.55 9.72
C LEU A 124 -16.25 2.87 9.71
N ASN A 125 -15.55 3.96 10.01
CA ASN A 125 -16.10 5.31 9.82
C ASN A 125 -15.97 5.75 8.34
N ALA A 126 -16.61 6.85 8.00
CA ALA A 126 -16.66 7.34 6.61
C ALA A 126 -15.28 7.68 6.04
N LEU A 127 -14.35 8.20 6.85
CA LEU A 127 -12.98 8.50 6.41
C LEU A 127 -12.16 7.24 6.18
N GLU A 128 -12.29 6.24 7.02
CA GLU A 128 -11.63 4.94 6.84
C GLU A 128 -12.14 4.24 5.59
N GLU A 129 -13.44 4.30 5.34
CA GLU A 129 -14.06 3.77 4.13
C GLU A 129 -13.55 4.48 2.88
N ALA A 130 -13.49 5.83 2.92
CA ALA A 130 -12.94 6.63 1.82
C ALA A 130 -11.48 6.29 1.53
N ALA A 131 -10.65 6.13 2.56
CA ALA A 131 -9.25 5.76 2.44
C ALA A 131 -9.08 4.38 1.79
N ALA A 132 -9.92 3.41 2.15
CA ALA A 132 -9.91 2.08 1.55
C ALA A 132 -10.34 2.10 0.08
N TYR A 133 -11.36 2.88 -0.28
CA TYR A 133 -11.74 3.07 -1.68
C TYR A 133 -10.61 3.71 -2.49
N GLN A 134 -9.96 4.72 -1.92
CA GLN A 134 -8.82 5.38 -2.56
C GLN A 134 -7.68 4.38 -2.78
N GLN A 135 -7.41 3.51 -1.82
CA GLN A 135 -6.41 2.47 -1.94
C GLN A 135 -6.73 1.50 -3.09
N LEU A 136 -7.99 1.08 -3.22
CA LEU A 136 -8.42 0.22 -4.32
C LEU A 136 -8.21 0.88 -5.69
N CYS A 137 -8.48 2.18 -5.78
CA CYS A 137 -8.25 2.94 -7.01
C CYS A 137 -6.76 3.10 -7.31
N ASP A 138 -5.96 3.50 -6.34
CA ASP A 138 -4.56 3.85 -6.54
C ASP A 138 -3.65 2.63 -6.67
N ASP A 139 -3.84 1.63 -5.84
CA ASP A 139 -2.95 0.46 -5.77
C ASP A 139 -3.35 -0.64 -6.77
N PHE A 140 -4.64 -0.78 -7.06
CA PHE A 140 -5.16 -1.85 -7.93
C PHE A 140 -5.69 -1.35 -9.26
N GLY A 141 -5.65 -0.05 -9.51
CA GLY A 141 -6.07 0.55 -10.78
C GLY A 141 -7.58 0.45 -11.06
N LEU A 142 -8.39 0.31 -10.02
CA LEU A 142 -9.85 0.18 -10.17
C LEU A 142 -10.51 1.54 -10.40
N SER A 143 -11.53 1.56 -11.25
CA SER A 143 -12.43 2.70 -11.39
C SER A 143 -13.41 2.75 -10.22
N HIS A 144 -14.09 3.90 -10.04
CA HIS A 144 -15.15 4.01 -9.02
C HIS A 144 -16.27 2.97 -9.23
N GLU A 145 -16.59 2.68 -10.49
CA GLU A 145 -17.56 1.63 -10.84
C GLU A 145 -17.08 0.24 -10.44
N ASP A 146 -15.80 -0.06 -10.69
CA ASP A 146 -15.20 -1.34 -10.30
C ASP A 146 -15.20 -1.51 -8.79
N VAL A 147 -14.84 -0.47 -8.05
CA VAL A 147 -14.90 -0.48 -6.58
C VAL A 147 -16.32 -0.72 -6.10
N ALA A 148 -17.30 0.02 -6.69
CA ALA A 148 -18.71 -0.11 -6.35
C ALA A 148 -19.20 -1.55 -6.53
N THR A 149 -18.86 -2.18 -7.64
CA THR A 149 -19.23 -3.58 -7.94
C THR A 149 -18.67 -4.53 -6.88
N ARG A 150 -17.40 -4.35 -6.49
CA ARG A 150 -16.74 -5.22 -5.52
C ARG A 150 -17.27 -5.06 -4.10
N VAL A 151 -17.67 -3.86 -3.71
CA VAL A 151 -18.16 -3.59 -2.35
C VAL A 151 -19.69 -3.65 -2.24
N GLY A 152 -20.40 -3.87 -3.36
CA GLY A 152 -21.85 -3.97 -3.39
C GLY A 152 -22.58 -2.64 -3.19
N LYS A 153 -22.00 -1.54 -3.68
CA LYS A 153 -22.59 -0.20 -3.61
C LYS A 153 -22.72 0.41 -4.99
N SER A 154 -23.38 1.57 -5.08
CA SER A 154 -23.46 2.31 -6.36
C SER A 154 -22.16 3.10 -6.60
N GLY A 155 -21.86 3.38 -7.88
CA GLY A 155 -20.72 4.22 -8.25
C GLY A 155 -20.84 5.61 -7.66
N SER A 156 -22.04 6.17 -7.58
CA SER A 156 -22.31 7.47 -6.95
C SER A 156 -21.98 7.47 -5.46
N ALA A 157 -22.31 6.40 -4.73
CA ALA A 157 -22.01 6.25 -3.32
C ALA A 157 -20.50 6.23 -3.08
N VAL A 158 -19.75 5.50 -3.88
CA VAL A 158 -18.29 5.44 -3.83
C VAL A 158 -17.68 6.82 -4.10
N THR A 159 -18.12 7.49 -5.16
CA THR A 159 -17.65 8.84 -5.52
C THR A 159 -17.93 9.85 -4.41
N ASN A 160 -19.12 9.81 -3.83
CA ASN A 160 -19.49 10.72 -2.74
C ASN A 160 -18.64 10.48 -1.48
N THR A 161 -18.36 9.23 -1.15
CA THR A 161 -17.48 8.88 -0.02
C THR A 161 -16.06 9.37 -0.26
N LEU A 162 -15.52 9.21 -1.47
CA LEU A 162 -14.18 9.67 -1.84
C LEU A 162 -14.02 11.20 -1.72
N ARG A 163 -15.09 11.97 -1.85
CA ARG A 163 -15.06 13.43 -1.68
C ARG A 163 -14.74 13.88 -0.25
N LEU A 164 -14.79 12.99 0.72
CA LEU A 164 -14.41 13.28 2.10
C LEU A 164 -12.89 13.43 2.28
N LEU A 165 -12.10 12.95 1.33
CA LEU A 165 -10.65 13.10 1.33
C LEU A 165 -10.27 14.42 0.64
#